data_20500968871d3a5bd5cf3c0efc4d6ef9
#
_entry.id   20500968871d3a5bd5cf3c0efc4d6ef9
#
_cell.length_a   1.000
_cell.length_b   1.000
_cell.length_c   1.000
_cell.angle_alpha   90.00
_cell.angle_beta   90.00
_cell.angle_gamma   90.00
#
_symmetry.space_group_name_H-M   'P 1'
#
loop_
_entity.id
_entity.type
_entity.pdbx_description
1 polymer ?
#
loop_
_entity_poly.entity_id
_entity_poly.type
_entity_poly.pdbx_seq_one_letter_code
_entity_poly.pdbx_strand_id
1 'polypeptide(L)'
;MKKKKKIMILIILLLIFIPILYSLNTKNPPGTNVSSDFKDADCKFLYDLTYLKDGKRIHEHEIFKRELETIKNAEKFLMIDFFLYNDEYDKSMDFPNQVEEMTDLLVAKKKENPDMPILFVTDPINNFYGAYEEDNLKKLRENGIDVVVTDLNKMRDSNPLLSGGYRAYVKWFGTSGGGWIRNFFDKDADKVNIRSILKLANFKGNHRKVVISEKEALVASANPHDPSAYHSNVALVFRGKAMEDLIKSESIFFDKLPDAIENFKAEEVTSPYKLKVITEGKIYDEISKNIKETKKGDEINLGIFYLSEFRILRELGEAAERGVDVKIIADLNKDAFGLEKNGSPNRPALSELKEDYPDINIRWYQTSGEQFHTKFIYFKFKDKNPLAILGSANYTRRNLDNYN
;
A
#
# COMPACT_ATOMS: atom_id res chain seq x y z
N MET A 1 -9.96 -53.30 9.74
CA MET A 1 -9.38 -52.44 8.70
C MET A 1 -10.27 -51.26 8.32
N LYS A 2 -11.52 -51.44 7.92
CA LYS A 2 -12.41 -50.34 7.44
C LYS A 2 -12.64 -49.23 8.47
N LYS A 3 -12.79 -49.53 9.78
CA LYS A 3 -13.00 -48.53 10.85
C LYS A 3 -11.76 -47.65 11.06
N LYS A 4 -10.55 -48.25 11.11
CA LYS A 4 -9.28 -47.50 11.24
C LYS A 4 -9.05 -46.58 10.06
N LYS A 5 -9.35 -47.01 8.83
CA LYS A 5 -9.26 -46.16 7.63
C LYS A 5 -10.21 -44.96 7.68
N LYS A 6 -11.45 -45.14 8.15
CA LYS A 6 -12.42 -44.03 8.35
C LYS A 6 -11.95 -43.03 9.39
N ILE A 7 -11.41 -43.50 10.53
CA ILE A 7 -10.87 -42.63 11.57
C ILE A 7 -9.67 -41.84 11.03
N MET A 8 -8.77 -42.49 10.31
CA MET A 8 -7.61 -41.79 9.70
C MET A 8 -8.05 -40.71 8.70
N ILE A 9 -9.03 -40.99 7.85
CA ILE A 9 -9.58 -39.99 6.91
C ILE A 9 -10.20 -38.82 7.69
N LEU A 10 -10.96 -39.09 8.74
CA LEU A 10 -11.56 -38.03 9.57
C LEU A 10 -10.46 -37.15 10.21
N ILE A 11 -9.40 -37.74 10.74
CA ILE A 11 -8.27 -36.99 11.33
C ILE A 11 -7.62 -36.09 10.24
N ILE A 12 -7.37 -36.61 9.05
CA ILE A 12 -6.79 -35.84 7.94
C ILE A 12 -7.70 -34.66 7.58
N LEU A 13 -9.01 -34.90 7.47
CA LEU A 13 -9.96 -33.83 7.19
C LEU A 13 -9.97 -32.78 8.30
N LEU A 14 -9.95 -33.16 9.55
CA LEU A 14 -9.88 -32.22 10.68
C LEU A 14 -8.59 -31.38 10.65
N LEU A 15 -7.45 -32.02 10.37
CA LEU A 15 -6.16 -31.32 10.21
C LEU A 15 -6.16 -30.29 9.06
N ILE A 16 -6.96 -30.50 8.02
CA ILE A 16 -7.11 -29.53 6.92
C ILE A 16 -8.15 -28.46 7.24
N PHE A 17 -9.35 -28.87 7.67
CA PHE A 17 -10.48 -27.94 7.77
C PHE A 17 -10.42 -27.04 9.01
N ILE A 18 -9.91 -27.51 10.17
CA ILE A 18 -9.81 -26.68 11.37
C ILE A 18 -8.92 -25.44 11.12
N PRO A 19 -7.70 -25.56 10.56
CA PRO A 19 -6.89 -24.39 10.21
C PRO A 19 -7.57 -23.43 9.24
N ILE A 20 -8.30 -23.93 8.25
CA ILE A 20 -9.03 -23.09 7.31
C ILE A 20 -10.15 -22.33 8.01
N LEU A 21 -10.95 -23.00 8.84
CA LEU A 21 -12.03 -22.38 9.62
C LEU A 21 -11.49 -21.33 10.60
N TYR A 22 -10.35 -21.60 11.23
CA TYR A 22 -9.66 -20.60 12.07
C TYR A 22 -9.25 -19.38 11.25
N SER A 23 -8.64 -19.61 10.09
CA SER A 23 -8.15 -18.57 9.20
C SER A 23 -9.29 -17.68 8.66
N LEU A 24 -10.45 -18.25 8.33
CA LEU A 24 -11.66 -17.52 7.93
C LEU A 24 -12.18 -16.55 9.00
N ASN A 25 -11.89 -16.81 10.27
CA ASN A 25 -12.34 -16.01 11.40
C ASN A 25 -11.28 -15.06 11.95
N THR A 26 -10.10 -14.99 11.33
CA THR A 26 -9.06 -14.03 11.74
C THR A 26 -9.51 -12.61 11.45
N LYS A 27 -9.11 -11.68 12.32
CA LYS A 27 -9.39 -10.24 12.20
C LYS A 27 -8.09 -9.46 12.27
N ASN A 28 -8.10 -8.25 11.73
CA ASN A 28 -7.03 -7.30 11.97
C ASN A 28 -7.00 -6.92 13.46
N PRO A 29 -5.83 -6.54 14.00
CA PRO A 29 -5.69 -6.18 15.42
C PRO A 29 -6.49 -4.91 15.78
N PRO A 30 -6.72 -4.65 17.08
CA PRO A 30 -7.29 -3.38 17.53
C PRO A 30 -6.48 -2.19 17.04
N GLY A 31 -7.14 -1.07 16.77
CA GLY A 31 -6.52 0.14 16.23
C GLY A 31 -6.48 0.23 14.70
N THR A 32 -6.83 -0.85 14.01
CA THR A 32 -7.05 -0.88 12.55
C THR A 32 -8.50 -0.52 12.19
N ASN A 33 -8.78 -0.42 10.88
CA ASN A 33 -10.09 -0.01 10.36
C ASN A 33 -10.52 1.37 10.88
N VAL A 34 -9.58 2.33 10.84
CA VAL A 34 -9.82 3.70 11.27
C VAL A 34 -10.70 4.42 10.26
N SER A 35 -11.65 5.21 10.74
CA SER A 35 -12.37 6.23 9.99
C SER A 35 -12.53 7.42 10.93
N SER A 36 -11.69 8.44 10.75
CA SER A 36 -11.76 9.66 11.57
C SER A 36 -12.90 10.58 11.13
N ASP A 37 -13.16 11.60 11.90
CA ASP A 37 -14.03 12.68 11.50
C ASP A 37 -13.33 13.62 10.52
N PHE A 38 -14.10 14.35 9.71
CA PHE A 38 -13.56 15.41 8.86
C PHE A 38 -13.06 16.58 9.70
N LYS A 39 -11.82 16.98 9.47
CA LYS A 39 -11.12 18.10 10.10
C LYS A 39 -10.63 19.08 9.03
N ASP A 40 -10.58 20.36 9.36
CA ASP A 40 -9.96 21.34 8.46
C ASP A 40 -8.48 20.99 8.28
N ALA A 41 -8.00 21.03 7.04
CA ALA A 41 -6.64 20.68 6.69
C ALA A 41 -6.11 21.55 5.55
N ASP A 42 -4.90 22.06 5.71
CA ASP A 42 -4.17 22.68 4.60
C ASP A 42 -3.59 21.57 3.73
N CYS A 43 -4.11 21.43 2.51
CA CYS A 43 -3.85 20.31 1.64
C CYS A 43 -3.15 20.73 0.34
N LYS A 44 -2.13 19.96 -0.07
CA LYS A 44 -1.52 20.06 -1.39
C LYS A 44 -1.56 18.68 -2.08
N PHE A 45 -2.28 18.60 -3.19
CA PHE A 45 -2.27 17.42 -4.05
C PHE A 45 -1.00 17.42 -4.91
N LEU A 46 -0.33 16.28 -4.97
CA LEU A 46 0.84 16.02 -5.82
C LEU A 46 0.56 14.84 -6.73
N TYR A 47 1.19 14.87 -7.89
CA TYR A 47 1.20 13.75 -8.82
C TYR A 47 2.52 13.68 -9.56
N ASP A 48 2.93 12.48 -9.90
CA ASP A 48 4.02 12.20 -10.83
C ASP A 48 3.45 11.45 -12.02
N LEU A 49 3.76 11.89 -13.23
CA LEU A 49 3.36 11.22 -14.44
C LEU A 49 4.59 10.85 -15.27
N THR A 50 4.52 9.69 -15.91
CA THR A 50 5.44 9.32 -16.99
C THR A 50 4.68 9.35 -18.31
N TYR A 51 5.14 10.16 -19.24
CA TYR A 51 4.45 10.39 -20.53
C TYR A 51 5.43 10.76 -21.65
N LEU A 52 4.94 10.71 -22.91
CA LEU A 52 5.69 11.15 -24.07
C LEU A 52 5.35 12.61 -24.38
N LYS A 53 6.38 13.44 -24.51
CA LYS A 53 6.28 14.82 -24.99
C LYS A 53 7.35 15.06 -26.06
N ASP A 54 6.94 15.46 -27.24
CA ASP A 54 7.84 15.74 -28.39
C ASP A 54 8.80 14.57 -28.69
N GLY A 55 8.31 13.34 -28.61
CA GLY A 55 9.08 12.11 -28.81
C GLY A 55 10.05 11.73 -27.70
N LYS A 56 10.10 12.52 -26.62
CA LYS A 56 10.91 12.23 -25.42
C LYS A 56 10.02 11.73 -24.28
N ARG A 57 10.50 10.75 -23.52
CA ARG A 57 9.87 10.32 -22.31
C ARG A 57 10.21 11.27 -21.17
N ILE A 58 9.19 11.74 -20.49
CA ILE A 58 9.29 12.63 -19.33
C ILE A 58 8.87 11.82 -18.10
N HIS A 59 9.66 11.90 -17.04
CA HIS A 59 9.39 11.35 -15.73
C HIS A 59 9.35 12.48 -14.72
N GLU A 60 8.24 12.62 -14.00
CA GLU A 60 8.09 13.57 -12.91
C GLU A 60 8.46 12.90 -11.60
N HIS A 61 9.05 13.65 -10.65
CA HIS A 61 9.53 13.14 -9.35
C HIS A 61 9.20 14.12 -8.21
N GLU A 62 8.06 14.80 -8.27
CA GLU A 62 7.66 15.80 -7.29
C GLU A 62 7.31 15.16 -5.93
N ILE A 63 6.77 13.93 -5.94
CA ILE A 63 6.42 13.20 -4.72
C ILE A 63 7.69 12.86 -3.95
N PHE A 64 8.66 12.20 -4.60
CA PHE A 64 9.92 11.82 -3.94
C PHE A 64 10.70 13.03 -3.42
N LYS A 65 10.79 14.10 -4.21
CA LYS A 65 11.39 15.37 -3.75
C LYS A 65 10.68 15.88 -2.49
N ARG A 66 9.34 15.82 -2.45
CA ARG A 66 8.58 16.28 -1.30
C ARG A 66 8.79 15.39 -0.07
N GLU A 67 8.92 14.08 -0.24
CA GLU A 67 9.29 13.17 0.85
C GLU A 67 10.65 13.55 1.43
N LEU A 68 11.67 13.77 0.59
CA LEU A 68 12.99 14.22 1.03
C LEU A 68 12.94 15.60 1.73
N GLU A 69 12.15 16.56 1.20
CA GLU A 69 11.95 17.86 1.84
C GLU A 69 11.30 17.74 3.22
N THR A 70 10.28 16.88 3.37
CA THR A 70 9.62 16.64 4.67
C THR A 70 10.61 16.06 5.68
N ILE A 71 11.44 15.09 5.27
CA ILE A 71 12.49 14.49 6.09
C ILE A 71 13.53 15.56 6.48
N LYS A 72 14.02 16.33 5.51
CA LYS A 72 15.04 17.37 5.71
C LYS A 72 14.60 18.45 6.70
N ASN A 73 13.31 18.84 6.61
CA ASN A 73 12.75 19.94 7.40
C ASN A 73 12.24 19.51 8.79
N ALA A 74 12.19 18.21 9.09
CA ALA A 74 11.78 17.72 10.40
C ALA A 74 12.76 18.16 11.50
N GLU A 75 12.25 18.53 12.68
CA GLU A 75 13.03 19.01 13.81
C GLU A 75 12.75 18.23 15.11
N LYS A 76 11.54 17.66 15.26
CA LYS A 76 11.11 17.02 16.49
C LYS A 76 10.98 15.51 16.38
N PHE A 77 10.48 15.02 15.27
CA PHE A 77 10.36 13.58 15.00
C PHE A 77 10.13 13.28 13.53
N LEU A 78 10.36 12.02 13.16
CA LEU A 78 9.91 11.42 11.91
C LEU A 78 9.20 10.10 12.20
N MET A 79 8.09 9.86 11.52
CA MET A 79 7.41 8.58 11.46
C MET A 79 7.17 8.24 9.99
N ILE A 80 7.71 7.13 9.53
CA ILE A 80 7.77 6.75 8.12
C ILE A 80 7.25 5.31 7.99
N ASP A 81 6.43 5.05 6.98
CA ASP A 81 5.99 3.70 6.63
C ASP A 81 6.03 3.52 5.11
N PHE A 82 6.81 2.55 4.62
CA PHE A 82 6.91 2.22 3.21
C PHE A 82 6.78 0.73 2.95
N PHE A 83 5.90 0.38 2.02
CA PHE A 83 5.74 -1.00 1.55
C PHE A 83 6.98 -1.53 0.84
N LEU A 84 7.48 -0.82 -0.17
CA LEU A 84 8.72 -1.15 -0.86
C LEU A 84 9.80 -0.13 -0.52
N TYR A 85 10.91 -0.63 0.00
CA TYR A 85 12.10 0.12 0.36
C TYR A 85 13.33 -0.79 0.21
N ASN A 86 13.69 -1.05 -1.03
CA ASN A 86 14.88 -1.84 -1.39
C ASN A 86 15.32 -1.46 -2.81
N ASP A 87 16.55 -1.80 -3.13
CA ASP A 87 17.17 -1.64 -4.44
C ASP A 87 17.38 -2.97 -5.16
N GLU A 88 16.59 -3.99 -4.83
CA GLU A 88 16.67 -5.33 -5.41
C GLU A 88 16.02 -5.38 -6.79
N TYR A 89 16.84 -5.32 -7.85
CA TYR A 89 16.41 -5.43 -9.24
C TYR A 89 17.55 -5.88 -10.16
N ASP A 90 17.25 -6.28 -11.38
CA ASP A 90 18.27 -6.60 -12.39
C ASP A 90 19.08 -5.35 -12.74
N LYS A 91 20.32 -5.26 -12.26
CA LYS A 91 21.22 -4.12 -12.41
C LYS A 91 21.66 -3.85 -13.87
N SER A 92 21.17 -4.63 -14.84
CA SER A 92 21.25 -4.26 -16.25
C SER A 92 20.27 -3.15 -16.66
N MET A 93 19.29 -2.84 -15.81
CA MET A 93 18.38 -1.70 -15.94
C MET A 93 18.92 -0.50 -15.15
N ASP A 94 18.61 0.71 -15.62
CA ASP A 94 19.04 1.96 -15.00
C ASP A 94 17.83 2.66 -14.36
N PHE A 95 17.86 2.78 -13.04
CA PHE A 95 16.86 3.49 -12.24
C PHE A 95 17.53 4.50 -11.32
N PRO A 96 16.86 5.59 -10.92
CA PRO A 96 17.35 6.49 -9.88
C PRO A 96 17.54 5.78 -8.54
N ASN A 97 18.62 6.06 -7.83
CA ASN A 97 18.96 5.47 -6.52
C ASN A 97 18.14 6.10 -5.38
N GLN A 98 16.83 5.98 -5.41
CA GLN A 98 15.93 6.63 -4.45
C GLN A 98 16.10 6.07 -3.03
N VAL A 99 16.32 4.76 -2.91
CA VAL A 99 16.47 4.09 -1.62
C VAL A 99 17.73 4.55 -0.93
N GLU A 100 18.87 4.58 -1.64
CA GLU A 100 20.15 5.01 -1.09
C GLU A 100 20.11 6.50 -0.71
N GLU A 101 19.55 7.37 -1.58
CA GLU A 101 19.42 8.81 -1.32
C GLU A 101 18.60 9.08 -0.05
N MET A 102 17.46 8.41 0.12
CA MET A 102 16.62 8.56 1.31
C MET A 102 17.30 7.99 2.56
N THR A 103 17.95 6.83 2.43
CA THR A 103 18.71 6.21 3.54
C THR A 103 19.80 7.13 4.05
N ASP A 104 20.58 7.72 3.14
CA ASP A 104 21.66 8.64 3.49
C ASP A 104 21.15 9.91 4.15
N LEU A 105 20.04 10.46 3.66
CA LEU A 105 19.40 11.62 4.27
C LEU A 105 18.89 11.30 5.69
N LEU A 106 18.25 10.16 5.90
CA LEU A 106 17.76 9.75 7.23
C LEU A 106 18.92 9.54 8.22
N VAL A 107 20.00 8.90 7.77
CA VAL A 107 21.21 8.71 8.57
C VAL A 107 21.87 10.03 8.91
N ALA A 108 22.01 10.95 7.94
CA ALA A 108 22.54 12.30 8.19
C ALA A 108 21.67 13.05 9.19
N LYS A 109 20.35 13.01 9.03
CA LYS A 109 19.37 13.64 9.94
C LYS A 109 19.51 13.11 11.37
N LYS A 110 19.66 11.79 11.54
CA LYS A 110 19.85 11.18 12.86
C LYS A 110 21.18 11.56 13.49
N LYS A 111 22.26 11.67 12.70
CA LYS A 111 23.58 12.13 13.18
C LYS A 111 23.57 13.60 13.61
N GLU A 112 22.87 14.47 12.86
CA GLU A 112 22.70 15.88 13.21
C GLU A 112 21.87 16.07 14.49
N ASN A 113 20.87 15.21 14.72
CA ASN A 113 19.93 15.27 15.83
C ASN A 113 19.81 13.90 16.52
N PRO A 114 20.82 13.49 17.33
CA PRO A 114 20.86 12.14 17.91
C PRO A 114 19.64 11.78 18.79
N ASP A 115 19.05 12.78 19.46
CA ASP A 115 17.91 12.58 20.36
C ASP A 115 16.56 12.60 19.63
N MET A 116 16.51 12.99 18.34
CA MET A 116 15.30 13.02 17.57
C MET A 116 14.82 11.59 17.27
N PRO A 117 13.58 11.20 17.69
CA PRO A 117 13.04 9.91 17.32
C PRO A 117 12.74 9.85 15.82
N ILE A 118 13.28 8.82 15.17
CA ILE A 118 12.99 8.45 13.79
C ILE A 118 12.46 7.02 13.81
N LEU A 119 11.17 6.85 13.54
CA LEU A 119 10.50 5.56 13.45
C LEU A 119 10.31 5.20 11.98
N PHE A 120 10.78 4.03 11.59
CA PHE A 120 10.70 3.54 10.22
C PHE A 120 10.01 2.18 10.18
N VAL A 121 8.80 2.14 9.62
CA VAL A 121 8.02 0.91 9.44
C VAL A 121 8.17 0.43 8.00
N THR A 122 8.26 -0.87 7.80
CA THR A 122 8.31 -1.44 6.45
C THR A 122 7.70 -2.83 6.39
N ASP A 123 7.38 -3.27 5.18
CA ASP A 123 6.85 -4.62 4.93
C ASP A 123 7.97 -5.66 4.87
N PRO A 124 7.75 -6.89 5.35
CA PRO A 124 8.75 -7.95 5.26
C PRO A 124 9.08 -8.41 3.83
N ILE A 125 8.41 -7.91 2.81
CA ILE A 125 8.81 -8.14 1.40
C ILE A 125 10.25 -7.66 1.16
N ASN A 126 10.66 -6.56 1.80
CA ASN A 126 11.99 -5.96 1.62
C ASN A 126 13.15 -6.81 2.16
N ASN A 127 12.88 -7.80 3.02
CA ASN A 127 13.86 -8.79 3.46
C ASN A 127 13.47 -10.22 3.03
N PHE A 128 12.73 -10.31 1.94
CA PHE A 128 12.10 -11.51 1.44
C PHE A 128 11.42 -12.35 2.54
N TYR A 129 10.55 -11.69 3.29
CA TYR A 129 9.78 -12.29 4.40
C TYR A 129 10.64 -12.90 5.51
N GLY A 130 11.83 -12.32 5.75
CA GLY A 130 12.76 -12.70 6.81
C GLY A 130 13.79 -13.75 6.39
N ALA A 131 14.04 -13.92 5.08
CA ALA A 131 15.08 -14.82 4.57
C ALA A 131 16.49 -14.24 4.79
N TYR A 132 16.65 -12.94 4.71
CA TYR A 132 17.91 -12.20 4.88
C TYR A 132 17.62 -10.81 5.48
N GLU A 133 18.67 -10.04 5.75
CA GLU A 133 18.58 -8.64 6.16
C GLU A 133 18.94 -7.74 4.96
N GLU A 134 18.07 -6.80 4.62
CA GLU A 134 18.29 -5.85 3.55
C GLU A 134 19.27 -4.76 4.01
N ASP A 135 20.24 -4.39 3.16
CA ASP A 135 21.38 -3.56 3.53
C ASP A 135 21.01 -2.13 3.95
N ASN A 136 20.03 -1.49 3.29
CA ASN A 136 19.58 -0.16 3.65
C ASN A 136 18.83 -0.16 4.99
N LEU A 137 18.00 -1.17 5.27
CA LEU A 137 17.34 -1.32 6.57
C LEU A 137 18.36 -1.56 7.69
N LYS A 138 19.39 -2.36 7.42
CA LYS A 138 20.50 -2.58 8.34
C LYS A 138 21.24 -1.27 8.62
N LYS A 139 21.58 -0.50 7.57
CA LYS A 139 22.24 0.81 7.68
C LYS A 139 21.43 1.80 8.53
N LEU A 140 20.09 1.82 8.39
CA LEU A 140 19.23 2.63 9.25
C LEU A 140 19.34 2.22 10.72
N ARG A 141 19.24 0.92 11.05
CA ARG A 141 19.35 0.41 12.42
C ARG A 141 20.71 0.71 13.06
N GLU A 142 21.80 0.46 12.33
CA GLU A 142 23.16 0.70 12.82
C GLU A 142 23.43 2.17 13.14
N ASN A 143 22.65 3.09 12.56
CA ASN A 143 22.72 4.53 12.83
C ASN A 143 21.63 5.02 13.81
N GLY A 144 20.99 4.14 14.56
CA GLY A 144 20.08 4.50 15.67
C GLY A 144 18.68 4.90 15.24
N ILE A 145 18.24 4.51 14.03
CA ILE A 145 16.87 4.64 13.58
C ILE A 145 16.08 3.40 14.00
N ASP A 146 14.88 3.60 14.56
CA ASP A 146 14.03 2.50 15.01
C ASP A 146 13.27 1.90 13.82
N VAL A 147 13.77 0.76 13.31
CA VAL A 147 13.22 0.07 12.13
C VAL A 147 12.36 -1.10 12.54
N VAL A 148 11.07 -1.01 12.26
CA VAL A 148 10.05 -2.04 12.50
C VAL A 148 9.67 -2.73 11.20
N VAL A 149 9.92 -4.03 11.10
CA VAL A 149 9.37 -4.86 10.02
C VAL A 149 8.02 -5.41 10.48
N THR A 150 6.97 -5.10 9.73
CA THR A 150 5.59 -5.43 10.09
C THR A 150 5.37 -6.94 10.32
N ASP A 151 4.80 -7.32 11.46
CA ASP A 151 4.41 -8.70 11.70
C ASP A 151 3.06 -9.02 11.03
N LEU A 152 3.13 -9.53 9.82
CA LEU A 152 1.95 -9.91 9.04
C LEU A 152 1.15 -11.08 9.64
N ASN A 153 1.67 -11.79 10.66
CA ASN A 153 0.89 -12.82 11.35
C ASN A 153 -0.24 -12.22 12.20
N LYS A 154 -0.11 -10.96 12.61
CA LYS A 154 -1.15 -10.22 13.34
C LYS A 154 -2.32 -9.82 12.44
N MET A 155 -2.12 -9.75 11.12
CA MET A 155 -3.16 -9.37 10.17
C MET A 155 -4.16 -10.49 9.95
N ARG A 156 -5.37 -10.11 9.57
CA ARG A 156 -6.40 -11.03 9.09
C ARG A 156 -5.89 -11.81 7.85
N ASP A 157 -6.40 -13.02 7.67
CA ASP A 157 -6.01 -13.89 6.56
C ASP A 157 -6.86 -13.60 5.31
N SER A 158 -6.25 -13.06 4.27
CA SER A 158 -6.91 -12.81 2.98
C SER A 158 -6.97 -14.05 2.08
N ASN A 159 -6.17 -15.08 2.36
CA ASN A 159 -6.16 -16.36 1.66
C ASN A 159 -6.29 -17.54 2.64
N PRO A 160 -7.49 -17.84 3.14
CA PRO A 160 -7.69 -18.77 4.27
C PRO A 160 -7.11 -20.16 4.07
N LEU A 161 -7.12 -20.69 2.84
CA LEU A 161 -6.60 -22.02 2.55
C LEU A 161 -5.08 -22.12 2.84
N LEU A 162 -4.31 -21.21 2.26
CA LEU A 162 -2.86 -21.17 2.44
C LEU A 162 -2.47 -20.65 3.83
N SER A 163 -3.11 -19.58 4.29
CA SER A 163 -2.81 -18.96 5.58
C SER A 163 -3.15 -19.88 6.75
N GLY A 164 -4.24 -20.65 6.67
CA GLY A 164 -4.58 -21.62 7.69
C GLY A 164 -3.51 -22.69 7.83
N GLY A 165 -3.07 -23.29 6.72
CA GLY A 165 -1.98 -24.27 6.71
C GLY A 165 -0.65 -23.67 7.17
N TYR A 166 -0.30 -22.47 6.72
CA TYR A 166 0.90 -21.75 7.15
C TYR A 166 0.88 -21.52 8.67
N ARG A 167 -0.21 -20.96 9.21
CA ARG A 167 -0.36 -20.72 10.66
C ARG A 167 -0.25 -21.99 11.51
N ALA A 168 -0.87 -23.07 11.06
CA ALA A 168 -0.91 -24.32 11.81
C ALA A 168 0.43 -25.06 11.78
N TYR A 169 1.13 -25.09 10.64
CA TYR A 169 2.20 -26.05 10.41
C TYR A 169 3.56 -25.43 10.07
N VAL A 170 3.64 -24.17 9.61
CA VAL A 170 4.88 -23.59 9.07
C VAL A 170 5.43 -22.46 9.91
N LYS A 171 4.61 -21.52 10.39
CA LYS A 171 5.05 -20.28 11.05
C LYS A 171 5.99 -20.51 12.25
N TRP A 172 5.87 -21.64 12.91
CA TRP A 172 6.62 -21.99 14.12
C TRP A 172 8.12 -22.19 13.88
N PHE A 173 8.50 -22.49 12.64
CA PHE A 173 9.89 -22.72 12.25
C PHE A 173 10.63 -21.44 11.86
N GLY A 174 9.96 -20.27 11.90
CA GLY A 174 10.53 -19.00 11.43
C GLY A 174 10.87 -19.02 9.95
N THR A 175 11.52 -17.98 9.49
CA THR A 175 11.94 -17.81 8.09
C THR A 175 13.43 -17.52 7.93
N SER A 176 14.16 -17.25 9.02
CA SER A 176 15.59 -17.04 9.03
C SER A 176 16.40 -18.30 8.72
N GLY A 177 17.63 -18.13 8.28
CA GLY A 177 18.59 -19.18 7.98
C GLY A 177 18.87 -19.33 6.48
N GLY A 178 20.05 -19.87 6.14
CA GLY A 178 20.58 -19.90 4.77
C GLY A 178 19.58 -20.44 3.75
N GLY A 179 19.32 -19.65 2.74
CA GLY A 179 18.50 -20.01 1.58
C GLY A 179 19.28 -20.88 0.60
N TRP A 180 18.56 -21.70 -0.16
CA TRP A 180 19.11 -22.50 -1.25
C TRP A 180 18.37 -22.27 -2.58
N ILE A 181 17.22 -21.61 -2.54
CA ILE A 181 16.41 -21.28 -3.70
C ILE A 181 16.84 -19.89 -4.17
N ARG A 182 17.00 -19.71 -5.49
CA ARG A 182 17.31 -18.41 -6.07
C ARG A 182 16.18 -17.43 -5.79
N ASN A 183 16.53 -16.20 -5.42
CA ASN A 183 15.58 -15.10 -5.33
C ASN A 183 14.99 -14.82 -6.72
N PHE A 184 13.68 -14.68 -6.81
CA PHE A 184 13.02 -14.43 -8.09
C PHE A 184 12.71 -12.95 -8.33
N PHE A 185 12.92 -12.08 -7.34
CA PHE A 185 12.86 -10.64 -7.53
C PHE A 185 14.18 -10.10 -8.08
N ASP A 186 15.30 -10.60 -7.57
CA ASP A 186 16.64 -10.25 -8.02
C ASP A 186 17.53 -11.50 -8.06
N LYS A 187 18.18 -11.72 -9.22
CA LYS A 187 19.06 -12.87 -9.44
C LYS A 187 20.37 -12.82 -8.64
N ASP A 188 20.78 -11.59 -8.27
CA ASP A 188 22.03 -11.31 -7.59
C ASP A 188 21.86 -11.13 -6.07
N ALA A 189 20.60 -11.01 -5.60
CA ALA A 189 20.25 -10.99 -4.19
C ALA A 189 20.45 -12.35 -3.50
N ASP A 190 20.45 -12.33 -2.17
CA ASP A 190 20.60 -13.50 -1.32
C ASP A 190 19.57 -14.59 -1.64
N LYS A 191 20.00 -15.86 -1.54
CA LYS A 191 19.12 -17.01 -1.74
C LYS A 191 18.10 -17.09 -0.63
N VAL A 192 16.90 -17.52 -0.98
CA VAL A 192 15.74 -17.62 -0.09
C VAL A 192 15.43 -19.07 0.29
N ASN A 193 14.66 -19.26 1.34
CA ASN A 193 14.24 -20.58 1.79
C ASN A 193 12.74 -20.81 1.53
N ILE A 194 12.33 -22.09 1.53
CA ILE A 194 10.94 -22.48 1.25
C ILE A 194 9.94 -21.86 2.25
N ARG A 195 10.35 -21.63 3.51
CA ARG A 195 9.46 -21.08 4.53
C ARG A 195 9.15 -19.60 4.27
N SER A 196 10.12 -18.83 3.78
CA SER A 196 9.91 -17.44 3.37
C SER A 196 9.00 -17.36 2.13
N ILE A 197 9.16 -18.29 1.17
CA ILE A 197 8.27 -18.41 0.01
C ILE A 197 6.83 -18.75 0.45
N LEU A 198 6.64 -19.68 1.40
CA LEU A 198 5.33 -20.00 1.95
C LEU A 198 4.72 -18.81 2.73
N LYS A 199 5.56 -17.97 3.37
CA LYS A 199 5.09 -16.74 4.02
C LYS A 199 4.65 -15.71 2.97
N LEU A 200 5.40 -15.50 1.90
CA LEU A 200 5.01 -14.69 0.74
C LEU A 200 3.66 -15.16 0.16
N ALA A 201 3.44 -16.47 0.01
CA ALA A 201 2.22 -17.03 -0.56
C ALA A 201 0.94 -16.73 0.25
N ASN A 202 1.03 -16.21 1.47
CA ASN A 202 -0.13 -15.71 2.22
C ASN A 202 -0.71 -14.44 1.59
N PHE A 203 0.06 -13.72 0.77
CA PHE A 203 -0.34 -12.49 0.09
C PHE A 203 -0.89 -11.41 1.05
N LYS A 204 -0.28 -11.28 2.21
CA LYS A 204 -0.51 -10.18 3.15
C LYS A 204 0.57 -9.11 2.94
N GLY A 205 0.27 -7.89 3.27
CA GLY A 205 1.25 -6.81 3.19
C GLY A 205 0.81 -5.59 4.00
N ASN A 206 1.78 -4.88 4.54
CA ASN A 206 1.64 -3.51 4.96
C ASN A 206 1.89 -2.62 3.74
N HIS A 207 0.82 -2.14 3.13
CA HIS A 207 0.90 -1.44 1.83
C HIS A 207 0.89 0.08 1.98
N ARG A 208 1.03 0.61 3.19
CA ARG A 208 1.07 2.05 3.48
C ARG A 208 2.29 2.72 2.88
N LYS A 209 2.20 4.02 2.62
CA LYS A 209 3.27 4.89 2.17
C LYS A 209 3.05 6.25 2.77
N VAL A 210 3.72 6.48 3.89
CA VAL A 210 3.47 7.61 4.78
C VAL A 210 4.79 8.22 5.22
N VAL A 211 4.86 9.55 5.22
CA VAL A 211 5.94 10.31 5.86
C VAL A 211 5.30 11.38 6.73
N ILE A 212 5.59 11.37 8.04
CA ILE A 212 5.05 12.32 9.01
C ILE A 212 6.20 12.98 9.76
N SER A 213 6.17 14.29 9.82
CA SER A 213 6.97 15.10 10.73
C SER A 213 6.03 15.94 11.63
N GLU A 214 6.57 16.69 12.56
CA GLU A 214 5.77 17.65 13.32
C GLU A 214 5.21 18.78 12.46
N LYS A 215 5.74 18.99 11.25
CA LYS A 215 5.36 20.12 10.38
C LYS A 215 4.27 19.77 9.39
N GLU A 216 4.28 18.53 8.88
CA GLU A 216 3.33 18.07 7.87
C GLU A 216 3.32 16.55 7.78
N ALA A 217 2.28 16.02 7.14
CA ALA A 217 2.15 14.61 6.79
C ALA A 217 1.96 14.45 5.28
N LEU A 218 2.51 13.36 4.73
CA LEU A 218 2.38 12.95 3.35
C LEU A 218 1.86 11.52 3.28
N VAL A 219 0.82 11.29 2.48
CA VAL A 219 0.31 9.96 2.14
C VAL A 219 0.37 9.80 0.62
N ALA A 220 1.00 8.72 0.15
CA ALA A 220 1.24 8.52 -1.28
C ALA A 220 0.78 7.16 -1.80
N SER A 221 0.73 7.05 -3.13
CA SER A 221 0.75 5.76 -3.82
C SER A 221 2.19 5.32 -4.15
N ALA A 222 3.15 6.24 -4.14
CA ALA A 222 4.56 6.02 -4.46
C ALA A 222 5.29 5.23 -3.38
N ASN A 223 6.33 4.49 -3.79
CA ASN A 223 7.34 3.93 -2.90
C ASN A 223 8.71 4.51 -3.28
N PRO A 224 9.59 4.82 -2.34
CA PRO A 224 10.98 5.13 -2.61
C PRO A 224 11.77 3.84 -2.90
N HIS A 225 11.46 3.21 -4.02
CA HIS A 225 11.99 1.93 -4.49
C HIS A 225 12.50 2.16 -5.90
N ASP A 226 13.77 1.88 -6.17
CA ASP A 226 14.44 2.26 -7.41
C ASP A 226 13.66 1.87 -8.68
N PRO A 227 13.21 0.61 -8.85
CA PRO A 227 12.40 0.24 -10.01
C PRO A 227 11.04 0.93 -10.10
N SER A 228 10.56 1.53 -9.01
CA SER A 228 9.29 2.28 -8.97
C SER A 228 9.44 3.76 -9.29
N ALA A 229 10.67 4.26 -9.44
CA ALA A 229 10.95 5.69 -9.62
C ALA A 229 10.23 6.32 -10.81
N TYR A 230 9.98 5.55 -11.87
CA TYR A 230 9.32 6.02 -13.07
C TYR A 230 7.80 5.78 -13.10
N HIS A 231 7.22 5.24 -12.02
CA HIS A 231 5.78 5.01 -11.96
C HIS A 231 4.99 6.32 -11.88
N SER A 232 3.81 6.35 -12.51
CA SER A 232 2.88 7.45 -12.32
C SER A 232 2.13 7.27 -11.00
N ASN A 233 2.20 8.27 -10.12
CA ASN A 233 1.71 8.20 -8.74
C ASN A 233 0.92 9.45 -8.35
N VAL A 234 0.25 9.38 -7.20
CA VAL A 234 -0.42 10.50 -6.54
C VAL A 234 -0.05 10.56 -5.06
N ALA A 235 -0.08 11.75 -4.48
CA ALA A 235 0.09 11.96 -3.06
C ALA A 235 -0.72 13.16 -2.56
N LEU A 236 -0.95 13.18 -1.24
CA LEU A 236 -1.49 14.31 -0.53
C LEU A 236 -0.54 14.70 0.59
N VAL A 237 -0.09 15.95 0.56
CA VAL A 237 0.60 16.58 1.69
C VAL A 237 -0.43 17.40 2.44
N PHE A 238 -0.42 17.33 3.76
CA PHE A 238 -1.38 18.08 4.57
C PHE A 238 -0.85 18.47 5.95
N ARG A 239 -1.48 19.51 6.52
CA ARG A 239 -1.27 20.01 7.87
C ARG A 239 -2.60 20.12 8.59
N GLY A 240 -2.57 20.16 9.92
CA GLY A 240 -3.75 20.30 10.77
C GLY A 240 -4.05 19.05 11.58
N LYS A 241 -5.16 19.06 12.29
CA LYS A 241 -5.55 18.02 13.28
C LYS A 241 -5.68 16.60 12.71
N ALA A 242 -5.85 16.44 11.40
CA ALA A 242 -5.87 15.12 10.76
C ALA A 242 -4.52 14.39 10.83
N MET A 243 -3.40 15.10 11.08
CA MET A 243 -2.09 14.47 11.33
C MET A 243 -2.10 13.60 12.59
N GLU A 244 -2.85 14.02 13.64
CA GLU A 244 -2.98 13.23 14.88
C GLU A 244 -3.70 11.89 14.60
N ASP A 245 -4.71 11.89 13.71
CA ASP A 245 -5.41 10.67 13.31
C ASP A 245 -4.50 9.74 12.51
N LEU A 246 -3.65 10.29 11.63
CA LEU A 246 -2.69 9.51 10.87
C LEU A 246 -1.62 8.90 11.80
N ILE A 247 -1.04 9.66 12.72
CA ILE A 247 -0.11 9.15 13.74
C ILE A 247 -0.76 8.03 14.54
N LYS A 248 -2.01 8.20 14.96
CA LYS A 248 -2.76 7.17 15.67
C LYS A 248 -2.94 5.90 14.81
N SER A 249 -3.16 6.02 13.52
CA SER A 249 -3.28 4.85 12.64
C SER A 249 -1.96 4.11 12.48
N GLU A 250 -0.82 4.83 12.51
CA GLU A 250 0.51 4.24 12.43
C GLU A 250 0.99 3.65 13.76
N SER A 251 0.43 4.09 14.89
CA SER A 251 0.85 3.64 16.23
C SER A 251 0.68 2.13 16.46
N ILE A 252 -0.14 1.47 15.66
CA ILE A 252 -0.38 0.01 15.75
C ILE A 252 0.87 -0.86 15.54
N PHE A 253 1.92 -0.29 14.96
CA PHE A 253 3.18 -0.99 14.71
C PHE A 253 4.15 -0.94 15.90
N PHE A 254 3.84 -0.15 16.92
CA PHE A 254 4.71 0.09 18.07
C PHE A 254 4.01 -0.30 19.38
N ASP A 255 4.75 -0.91 20.28
CA ASP A 255 4.24 -1.19 21.63
C ASP A 255 4.12 0.09 22.47
N LYS A 256 5.01 1.05 22.23
CA LYS A 256 5.01 2.40 22.83
C LYS A 256 5.63 3.40 21.85
N LEU A 257 5.01 4.58 21.74
CA LEU A 257 5.58 5.70 20.98
C LEU A 257 6.55 6.51 21.85
N PRO A 258 7.58 7.12 21.24
CA PRO A 258 8.38 8.16 21.90
C PRO A 258 7.50 9.34 22.32
N ASP A 259 7.84 9.98 23.44
CA ASP A 259 7.05 11.07 24.04
C ASP A 259 6.83 12.24 23.07
N ALA A 260 7.79 12.53 22.20
CA ALA A 260 7.66 13.58 21.18
C ALA A 260 6.54 13.32 20.16
N ILE A 261 6.23 12.05 19.89
CA ILE A 261 5.19 11.62 18.96
C ILE A 261 3.87 11.41 19.73
N GLU A 262 3.92 10.71 20.86
CA GLU A 262 2.72 10.41 21.68
C GLU A 262 2.01 11.68 22.16
N ASN A 263 2.78 12.70 22.55
CA ASN A 263 2.24 13.99 23.04
C ASN A 263 2.10 15.04 21.94
N PHE A 264 2.34 14.71 20.68
CA PHE A 264 2.22 15.66 19.57
C PHE A 264 0.81 16.19 19.45
N LYS A 265 0.72 17.52 19.30
CA LYS A 265 -0.52 18.24 18.99
C LYS A 265 -0.30 19.07 17.74
N ALA A 266 -1.03 18.70 16.70
CA ALA A 266 -1.00 19.47 15.46
C ALA A 266 -1.67 20.84 15.66
N GLU A 267 -1.14 21.83 14.96
CA GLU A 267 -1.76 23.16 14.92
C GLU A 267 -3.14 23.08 14.29
N GLU A 268 -4.06 23.91 14.77
CA GLU A 268 -5.33 24.12 14.09
C GLU A 268 -5.12 24.99 12.86
N VAL A 269 -5.72 24.59 11.77
CA VAL A 269 -5.70 25.34 10.51
C VAL A 269 -7.14 25.72 10.13
N THR A 270 -7.29 26.87 9.51
CA THR A 270 -8.55 27.26 8.87
C THR A 270 -8.36 27.09 7.36
N SER A 271 -9.14 26.21 6.77
CA SER A 271 -9.00 25.87 5.35
C SER A 271 -10.38 25.59 4.73
N PRO A 272 -10.54 25.85 3.43
CA PRO A 272 -11.72 25.41 2.69
C PRO A 272 -11.77 23.88 2.52
N TYR A 273 -10.66 23.19 2.75
CA TYR A 273 -10.56 21.75 2.62
C TYR A 273 -10.78 21.05 3.96
N LYS A 274 -11.47 19.92 3.89
CA LYS A 274 -11.66 19.01 5.02
C LYS A 274 -11.09 17.65 4.68
N LEU A 275 -10.33 17.08 5.61
CA LEU A 275 -9.68 15.81 5.46
C LEU A 275 -10.11 14.85 6.57
N LYS A 276 -10.24 13.56 6.23
CA LYS A 276 -10.32 12.47 7.20
C LYS A 276 -9.37 11.35 6.80
N VAL A 277 -8.88 10.62 7.79
CA VAL A 277 -8.05 9.43 7.62
C VAL A 277 -8.95 8.19 7.62
N ILE A 278 -8.78 7.34 6.62
CA ILE A 278 -9.46 6.04 6.50
C ILE A 278 -8.44 4.95 6.22
N THR A 279 -8.59 3.80 6.87
CA THR A 279 -7.65 2.68 6.71
C THR A 279 -8.38 1.36 6.50
N GLU A 280 -7.70 0.38 5.91
CA GLU A 280 -8.15 -1.00 5.68
C GLU A 280 -9.58 -1.08 5.11
N GLY A 281 -10.46 -1.86 5.76
CA GLY A 281 -11.85 -2.06 5.31
C GLY A 281 -12.69 -0.77 5.23
N LYS A 282 -12.30 0.29 5.96
CA LYS A 282 -12.99 1.58 5.90
C LYS A 282 -12.79 2.30 4.57
N ILE A 283 -11.71 1.99 3.85
CA ILE A 283 -11.50 2.49 2.49
C ILE A 283 -12.61 1.99 1.57
N TYR A 284 -12.89 0.67 1.60
CA TYR A 284 -14.02 0.11 0.84
C TYR A 284 -15.35 0.73 1.25
N ASP A 285 -15.63 0.81 2.57
CA ASP A 285 -16.88 1.37 3.09
C ASP A 285 -17.12 2.78 2.54
N GLU A 286 -16.10 3.64 2.55
CA GLU A 286 -16.22 5.03 2.08
C GLU A 286 -16.38 5.12 0.56
N ILE A 287 -15.62 4.35 -0.21
CA ILE A 287 -15.76 4.29 -1.67
C ILE A 287 -17.16 3.84 -2.06
N SER A 288 -17.61 2.69 -1.52
CA SER A 288 -18.93 2.11 -1.77
C SER A 288 -20.07 3.07 -1.42
N LYS A 289 -19.97 3.71 -0.25
CA LYS A 289 -20.94 4.71 0.19
C LYS A 289 -21.07 5.85 -0.84
N ASN A 290 -19.94 6.44 -1.24
CA ASN A 290 -19.97 7.58 -2.16
C ASN A 290 -20.40 7.21 -3.57
N ILE A 291 -20.05 6.01 -4.09
CA ILE A 291 -20.57 5.52 -5.37
C ILE A 291 -22.10 5.38 -5.30
N LYS A 292 -22.65 4.81 -4.23
CA LYS A 292 -24.10 4.61 -4.04
C LYS A 292 -24.86 5.93 -3.86
N GLU A 293 -24.23 6.95 -3.31
CA GLU A 293 -24.84 8.27 -3.13
C GLU A 293 -24.90 9.09 -4.44
N THR A 294 -24.17 8.69 -5.50
CA THR A 294 -24.20 9.40 -6.78
C THR A 294 -25.54 9.30 -7.49
N LYS A 295 -25.90 10.37 -8.19
CA LYS A 295 -27.17 10.52 -8.92
C LYS A 295 -26.91 10.94 -10.36
N LYS A 296 -27.94 10.91 -11.17
CA LYS A 296 -27.90 11.37 -12.57
C LYS A 296 -27.27 12.77 -12.70
N GLY A 297 -26.20 12.82 -13.46
CA GLY A 297 -25.43 14.04 -13.77
C GLY A 297 -24.32 14.34 -12.80
N ASP A 298 -24.05 13.48 -11.80
CA ASP A 298 -22.80 13.46 -11.07
C ASP A 298 -21.69 12.78 -11.93
N GLU A 299 -20.44 12.98 -11.56
CA GLU A 299 -19.31 12.37 -12.25
C GLU A 299 -18.47 11.55 -11.27
N ILE A 300 -17.99 10.38 -11.71
CA ILE A 300 -16.97 9.58 -11.02
C ILE A 300 -15.76 9.48 -11.95
N ASN A 301 -14.60 9.95 -11.47
CA ASN A 301 -13.34 9.86 -12.19
C ASN A 301 -12.36 8.99 -11.38
N LEU A 302 -11.94 7.86 -11.93
CA LEU A 302 -11.09 6.87 -11.27
C LEU A 302 -9.77 6.69 -12.04
N GLY A 303 -8.64 6.92 -11.36
CA GLY A 303 -7.30 6.56 -11.81
C GLY A 303 -6.75 5.42 -10.97
N ILE A 304 -6.45 4.25 -11.56
CA ILE A 304 -6.20 3.05 -10.75
C ILE A 304 -5.18 2.08 -11.34
N PHE A 305 -4.29 1.58 -10.47
CA PHE A 305 -3.34 0.54 -10.82
C PHE A 305 -3.97 -0.86 -10.90
N TYR A 306 -4.66 -1.30 -9.82
CA TYR A 306 -5.38 -2.57 -9.80
C TYR A 306 -6.85 -2.37 -9.41
N LEU A 307 -7.76 -2.80 -10.29
CA LEU A 307 -9.20 -2.78 -10.09
C LEU A 307 -9.78 -4.16 -10.42
N SER A 308 -10.15 -4.91 -9.39
CA SER A 308 -10.77 -6.22 -9.53
C SER A 308 -11.67 -6.60 -8.34
N GLU A 309 -11.97 -5.64 -7.44
CA GLU A 309 -12.97 -5.87 -6.40
C GLU A 309 -14.36 -5.87 -7.04
N PHE A 310 -14.97 -7.04 -7.10
CA PHE A 310 -16.23 -7.26 -7.79
C PHE A 310 -17.36 -6.34 -7.32
N ARG A 311 -17.42 -6.06 -6.02
CA ARG A 311 -18.46 -5.16 -5.46
C ARG A 311 -18.30 -3.74 -5.99
N ILE A 312 -17.08 -3.21 -6.06
CA ILE A 312 -16.80 -1.87 -6.61
C ILE A 312 -17.12 -1.83 -8.10
N LEU A 313 -16.71 -2.85 -8.87
CA LEU A 313 -16.99 -2.94 -10.30
C LEU A 313 -18.52 -2.87 -10.55
N ARG A 314 -19.29 -3.68 -9.85
CA ARG A 314 -20.75 -3.68 -9.96
C ARG A 314 -21.35 -2.34 -9.54
N GLU A 315 -20.91 -1.75 -8.43
CA GLU A 315 -21.42 -0.46 -7.95
C GLU A 315 -21.13 0.69 -8.94
N LEU A 316 -19.97 0.67 -9.62
CA LEU A 316 -19.64 1.61 -10.71
C LEU A 316 -20.56 1.40 -11.92
N GLY A 317 -20.86 0.14 -12.28
CA GLY A 317 -21.82 -0.19 -13.32
C GLY A 317 -23.21 0.33 -13.01
N GLU A 318 -23.71 0.01 -11.82
CA GLU A 318 -25.01 0.49 -11.33
C GLU A 318 -25.08 2.04 -11.27
N ALA A 319 -23.96 2.72 -10.98
CA ALA A 319 -23.90 4.19 -11.04
C ALA A 319 -24.06 4.70 -12.48
N ALA A 320 -23.41 4.08 -13.45
CA ALA A 320 -23.57 4.43 -14.87
C ALA A 320 -25.03 4.25 -15.33
N GLU A 321 -25.68 3.14 -14.96
CA GLU A 321 -27.12 2.93 -15.26
C GLU A 321 -28.03 4.00 -14.64
N ARG A 322 -27.66 4.56 -13.47
CA ARG A 322 -28.36 5.69 -12.86
C ARG A 322 -28.13 7.02 -13.58
N GLY A 323 -27.26 7.05 -14.63
CA GLY A 323 -26.92 8.22 -15.40
C GLY A 323 -25.80 9.07 -14.81
N VAL A 324 -24.93 8.45 -14.01
CA VAL A 324 -23.65 9.03 -13.56
C VAL A 324 -22.61 8.91 -14.66
N ASP A 325 -21.83 9.95 -14.92
CA ASP A 325 -20.72 9.92 -15.89
C ASP A 325 -19.49 9.24 -15.24
N VAL A 326 -19.34 7.93 -15.52
CA VAL A 326 -18.24 7.13 -14.94
C VAL A 326 -17.07 7.03 -15.92
N LYS A 327 -15.90 7.55 -15.51
CA LYS A 327 -14.66 7.57 -16.29
C LYS A 327 -13.56 6.84 -15.52
N ILE A 328 -12.93 5.88 -16.16
CA ILE A 328 -11.85 5.06 -15.59
C ILE A 328 -10.62 5.16 -16.47
N ILE A 329 -9.48 5.55 -15.86
CA ILE A 329 -8.15 5.38 -16.46
C ILE A 329 -7.46 4.30 -15.62
N ALA A 330 -7.10 3.19 -16.26
CA ALA A 330 -6.51 2.04 -15.60
C ALA A 330 -5.16 1.67 -16.20
N ASP A 331 -4.29 1.09 -15.37
CA ASP A 331 -3.07 0.44 -15.82
C ASP A 331 -3.42 -0.81 -16.65
N LEU A 332 -2.69 -1.04 -17.74
CA LEU A 332 -2.85 -2.24 -18.58
C LEU A 332 -2.42 -3.53 -17.88
N ASN A 333 -1.72 -3.42 -16.77
CA ASN A 333 -1.05 -4.52 -16.05
C ASN A 333 -0.16 -5.38 -16.96
N LYS A 334 0.52 -4.74 -17.91
CA LYS A 334 1.45 -5.40 -18.82
C LYS A 334 2.90 -5.32 -18.36
N ASP A 335 3.23 -4.34 -17.51
CA ASP A 335 4.60 -4.08 -17.06
C ASP A 335 4.76 -4.29 -15.56
N ALA A 336 5.89 -4.84 -15.14
CA ALA A 336 6.30 -4.99 -13.75
C ALA A 336 7.82 -5.02 -13.63
N PHE A 337 8.44 -3.89 -13.27
CA PHE A 337 9.88 -3.82 -13.01
C PHE A 337 10.74 -4.45 -14.12
N GLY A 338 10.43 -4.09 -15.38
CA GLY A 338 11.10 -4.64 -16.57
C GLY A 338 10.60 -6.03 -17.03
N LEU A 339 9.64 -6.64 -16.33
CA LEU A 339 9.03 -7.91 -16.73
C LEU A 339 7.65 -7.67 -17.36
N GLU A 340 7.37 -8.41 -18.44
CA GLU A 340 6.06 -8.35 -19.08
C GLU A 340 5.05 -9.21 -18.33
N LYS A 341 3.85 -8.67 -18.08
CA LYS A 341 2.71 -9.33 -17.47
C LYS A 341 1.61 -9.61 -18.51
N ASN A 342 0.69 -10.49 -18.14
CA ASN A 342 -0.44 -10.91 -18.99
C ASN A 342 -1.67 -9.98 -18.96
N GLY A 343 -1.61 -8.84 -18.25
CA GLY A 343 -2.73 -7.90 -18.12
C GLY A 343 -3.72 -8.19 -16.99
N SER A 344 -3.45 -9.20 -16.17
CA SER A 344 -4.29 -9.50 -15.00
C SER A 344 -3.89 -8.57 -13.82
N PRO A 345 -4.88 -8.05 -13.02
CA PRO A 345 -6.30 -8.37 -13.09
C PRO A 345 -7.15 -7.43 -13.96
N ASN A 346 -6.64 -6.28 -14.40
CA ASN A 346 -7.48 -5.22 -14.95
C ASN A 346 -8.13 -5.59 -16.30
N ARG A 347 -7.38 -6.21 -17.24
CA ARG A 347 -7.93 -6.50 -18.56
C ARG A 347 -9.20 -7.35 -18.49
N PRO A 348 -9.21 -8.53 -17.85
CA PRO A 348 -10.45 -9.31 -17.77
C PRO A 348 -11.55 -8.58 -17.00
N ALA A 349 -11.25 -7.98 -15.84
CA ALA A 349 -12.24 -7.33 -15.00
C ALA A 349 -12.91 -6.12 -15.68
N LEU A 350 -12.13 -5.28 -16.38
CA LEU A 350 -12.67 -4.11 -17.06
C LEU A 350 -13.29 -4.43 -18.42
N SER A 351 -12.91 -5.55 -19.07
CA SER A 351 -13.59 -6.04 -20.26
C SER A 351 -15.00 -6.51 -19.92
N GLU A 352 -15.17 -7.30 -18.85
CA GLU A 352 -16.47 -7.72 -18.33
C GLU A 352 -17.33 -6.51 -17.91
N LEU A 353 -16.75 -5.57 -17.16
CA LEU A 353 -17.44 -4.33 -16.77
C LEU A 353 -17.94 -3.55 -17.98
N LYS A 354 -17.14 -3.45 -19.05
CA LYS A 354 -17.53 -2.72 -20.27
C LYS A 354 -18.59 -3.43 -21.09
N GLU A 355 -18.60 -4.77 -21.07
CA GLU A 355 -19.62 -5.59 -21.71
C GLU A 355 -20.97 -5.45 -20.99
N ASP A 356 -20.96 -5.53 -19.66
CA ASP A 356 -22.16 -5.44 -18.83
C ASP A 356 -22.73 -4.00 -18.78
N TYR A 357 -21.83 -2.99 -18.80
CA TYR A 357 -22.20 -1.57 -18.67
C TYR A 357 -21.54 -0.71 -19.77
N PRO A 358 -22.11 -0.70 -20.98
CA PRO A 358 -21.50 -0.06 -22.15
C PRO A 358 -21.27 1.45 -22.03
N ASP A 359 -22.00 2.13 -21.16
CA ASP A 359 -21.92 3.58 -20.97
C ASP A 359 -20.68 4.03 -20.17
N ILE A 360 -19.97 3.12 -19.48
CA ILE A 360 -18.76 3.43 -18.75
C ILE A 360 -17.62 3.76 -19.73
N ASN A 361 -16.96 4.91 -19.52
CA ASN A 361 -15.81 5.32 -20.30
C ASN A 361 -14.52 4.75 -19.69
N ILE A 362 -13.94 3.72 -20.30
CA ILE A 362 -12.70 3.08 -19.86
C ILE A 362 -11.58 3.42 -20.83
N ARG A 363 -10.45 3.90 -20.29
CA ARG A 363 -9.21 4.14 -21.01
C ARG A 363 -8.03 3.47 -20.34
N TRP A 364 -7.07 3.07 -21.13
CA TRP A 364 -5.83 2.47 -20.66
C TRP A 364 -4.71 3.52 -20.67
N TYR A 365 -3.99 3.62 -19.55
CA TYR A 365 -2.80 4.45 -19.52
C TYR A 365 -1.68 3.78 -20.33
N GLN A 366 -1.01 4.54 -21.19
CA GLN A 366 0.06 4.01 -22.04
C GLN A 366 1.36 3.96 -21.24
N THR A 367 1.78 2.76 -20.85
CA THR A 367 3.04 2.49 -20.16
C THR A 367 4.08 1.91 -21.12
N SER A 368 5.37 1.97 -20.71
CA SER A 368 6.51 1.43 -21.48
C SER A 368 7.61 0.98 -20.51
N GLY A 369 7.27 0.02 -19.63
CA GLY A 369 8.13 -0.53 -18.58
C GLY A 369 7.76 -0.03 -17.19
N GLU A 370 7.25 1.19 -17.05
CA GLU A 370 6.70 1.75 -15.81
C GLU A 370 5.23 1.35 -15.61
N GLN A 371 4.66 1.68 -14.45
CA GLN A 371 3.27 1.41 -14.09
C GLN A 371 2.49 2.72 -13.89
N PHE A 372 1.22 2.73 -14.27
CA PHE A 372 0.27 3.74 -13.82
C PHE A 372 -0.20 3.36 -12.42
N HIS A 373 0.64 3.67 -11.44
CA HIS A 373 0.53 3.16 -10.07
C HIS A 373 -0.38 4.03 -9.16
N THR A 374 -1.21 4.87 -9.75
CA THR A 374 -2.16 5.73 -9.02
C THR A 374 -3.26 4.92 -8.32
N LYS A 375 -3.81 5.46 -7.24
CA LYS A 375 -5.03 5.00 -6.57
C LYS A 375 -5.78 6.23 -6.13
N PHE A 376 -6.64 6.71 -7.02
CA PHE A 376 -7.33 7.98 -6.88
C PHE A 376 -8.74 7.88 -7.44
N ILE A 377 -9.75 8.20 -6.65
CA ILE A 377 -11.14 8.35 -7.10
C ILE A 377 -11.66 9.73 -6.71
N TYR A 378 -12.29 10.41 -7.66
CA TYR A 378 -12.87 11.73 -7.48
C TYR A 378 -14.33 11.72 -7.84
N PHE A 379 -15.14 12.18 -6.91
CA PHE A 379 -16.57 12.34 -7.03
C PHE A 379 -16.89 13.83 -7.21
N LYS A 380 -17.50 14.20 -8.32
CA LYS A 380 -18.03 15.54 -8.56
C LYS A 380 -19.53 15.48 -8.48
N PHE A 381 -20.07 15.92 -7.36
CA PHE A 381 -21.50 15.97 -7.13
C PHE A 381 -22.08 17.29 -7.64
N LYS A 382 -23.33 17.26 -8.12
CA LYS A 382 -24.07 18.47 -8.50
C LYS A 382 -24.50 19.30 -7.30
N ASP A 383 -24.92 18.64 -6.24
CA ASP A 383 -25.66 19.25 -5.13
C ASP A 383 -24.85 19.33 -3.82
N LYS A 384 -23.62 18.87 -3.82
CA LYS A 384 -22.73 18.92 -2.65
C LYS A 384 -21.25 19.09 -3.04
N ASN A 385 -20.40 19.39 -2.07
CA ASN A 385 -18.97 19.52 -2.29
C ASN A 385 -18.36 18.26 -2.92
N PRO A 386 -17.39 18.41 -3.80
CA PRO A 386 -16.67 17.27 -4.36
C PRO A 386 -15.88 16.54 -3.28
N LEU A 387 -15.59 15.24 -3.55
CA LEU A 387 -14.80 14.39 -2.67
C LEU A 387 -13.73 13.68 -3.47
N ALA A 388 -12.51 13.66 -2.95
CA ALA A 388 -11.42 12.82 -3.45
C ALA A 388 -11.02 11.79 -2.39
N ILE A 389 -10.75 10.55 -2.81
CA ILE A 389 -10.14 9.52 -1.98
C ILE A 389 -8.87 9.07 -2.70
N LEU A 390 -7.75 9.10 -2.00
CA LEU A 390 -6.45 8.69 -2.55
C LEU A 390 -5.57 8.09 -1.44
N GLY A 391 -4.55 7.35 -1.86
CA GLY A 391 -3.60 6.73 -0.96
C GLY A 391 -2.95 5.49 -1.57
N SER A 392 -2.73 4.48 -0.74
CA SER A 392 -1.98 3.28 -1.12
C SER A 392 -2.86 2.12 -1.63
N ALA A 393 -4.14 2.10 -1.33
CA ALA A 393 -5.01 0.94 -1.52
C ALA A 393 -5.36 0.68 -3.00
N ASN A 394 -4.94 -0.47 -3.53
CA ASN A 394 -5.50 -0.99 -4.78
C ASN A 394 -6.93 -1.50 -4.54
N TYR A 395 -7.81 -1.36 -5.53
CA TYR A 395 -9.21 -1.80 -5.43
C TYR A 395 -9.32 -3.27 -5.82
N THR A 396 -8.67 -4.11 -5.02
CA THR A 396 -8.75 -5.58 -5.11
C THR A 396 -9.20 -6.14 -3.76
N ARG A 397 -9.86 -7.28 -3.76
CA ARG A 397 -10.33 -7.93 -2.54
C ARG A 397 -9.24 -8.08 -1.47
N ARG A 398 -8.00 -8.36 -1.88
CA ARG A 398 -6.90 -8.55 -0.93
C ARG A 398 -6.43 -7.23 -0.34
N ASN A 399 -6.19 -6.22 -1.19
CA ASN A 399 -5.63 -4.96 -0.73
C ASN A 399 -6.59 -4.20 0.20
N LEU A 400 -7.89 -4.21 -0.07
CA LEU A 400 -8.87 -3.54 0.79
C LEU A 400 -9.02 -4.18 2.19
N ASP A 401 -8.41 -5.34 2.41
CA ASP A 401 -8.36 -6.03 3.70
C ASP A 401 -6.96 -6.03 4.34
N ASN A 402 -5.92 -5.55 3.62
CA ASN A 402 -4.55 -5.38 4.12
C ASN A 402 -4.39 -4.04 4.86
N TYR A 403 -3.20 -3.78 5.42
CA TYR A 403 -2.86 -2.46 5.96
C TYR A 403 -2.65 -1.46 4.80
N ASN A 404 -3.47 -0.42 4.78
CA ASN A 404 -3.46 0.65 3.78
C ASN A 404 -3.73 2.01 4.42
#